data_72bac71cec14ef80178d160268e5658c
#
_entry.id   72bac71cec14ef80178d160268e5658c
#
_cell.length_a   1.000
_cell.length_b   1.000
_cell.length_c   1.000
_cell.angle_alpha   90.00
_cell.angle_beta   90.00
_cell.angle_gamma   90.00
#
_symmetry.space_group_name_H-M   'P 1'
#
loop_
_entity.id
_entity.type
_entity.pdbx_description
1 polymer ?
#
loop_
_entity_poly.entity_id
_entity_poly.type
_entity_poly.pdbx_seq_one_letter_code
_entity_poly.pdbx_strand_id
1 'polypeptide(L)'
;MDPANLTIGASYYRLAFADVARTIPGVTPMIYIGVNIFPDDDPNTPVYYFQDTASFSELGSVASSDYDSKRADVEAQVFPYTDSDLASEIMTLSEVVAALTEALKRASWKH
;
A
#
# COMPACT_ATOMS: atom_id res chain seq x y z
N MET A 1 1.17 10.21 -4.26
CA MET A 1 0.85 9.35 -5.43
C MET A 1 -0.40 9.89 -6.11
N ASP A 2 -0.30 10.19 -7.38
CA ASP A 2 -1.46 10.58 -8.20
C ASP A 2 -2.30 9.34 -8.51
N PRO A 3 -3.62 9.35 -8.23
CA PRO A 3 -4.48 8.20 -8.54
C PRO A 3 -4.43 7.76 -10.01
N ALA A 4 -4.20 8.69 -10.94
CA ALA A 4 -4.09 8.38 -12.37
C ALA A 4 -2.89 7.48 -12.71
N ASN A 5 -1.90 7.42 -11.82
CA ASN A 5 -0.69 6.62 -12.02
C ASN A 5 -0.78 5.22 -11.37
N LEU A 6 -1.89 4.91 -10.72
CA LEU A 6 -2.09 3.59 -10.11
C LEU A 6 -2.43 2.55 -11.17
N THR A 7 -1.77 1.40 -11.08
CA THR A 7 -2.02 0.25 -11.96
C THR A 7 -2.50 -0.93 -11.12
N ILE A 8 -3.67 -1.47 -11.44
CA ILE A 8 -4.22 -2.63 -10.73
C ILE A 8 -3.24 -3.81 -10.89
N GLY A 9 -2.92 -4.45 -9.79
CA GLY A 9 -1.98 -5.57 -9.73
C GLY A 9 -0.53 -5.16 -9.53
N ALA A 10 -0.22 -3.86 -9.59
CA ALA A 10 1.13 -3.36 -9.33
C ALA A 10 1.36 -3.13 -7.83
N SER A 11 2.62 -3.20 -7.42
CA SER A 11 3.01 -2.98 -6.03
C SER A 11 3.32 -1.51 -5.76
N TYR A 12 2.91 -1.08 -4.58
CA TYR A 12 3.18 0.25 -4.03
C TYR A 12 3.57 0.09 -2.57
N TYR A 13 4.01 1.17 -1.94
CA TYR A 13 4.63 1.08 -0.63
C TYR A 13 4.12 2.17 0.29
N ARG A 14 3.87 1.80 1.54
CA ARG A 14 3.64 2.76 2.60
C ARG A 14 4.92 2.88 3.41
N LEU A 15 5.40 4.11 3.60
CA LEU A 15 6.56 4.40 4.42
C LEU A 15 6.09 5.14 5.67
N ALA A 16 6.47 4.62 6.83
CA ALA A 16 6.21 5.24 8.12
C ALA A 16 7.49 5.24 8.95
N PHE A 17 7.59 6.16 9.90
CA PHE A 17 8.74 6.26 10.78
C PHE A 17 8.31 6.06 12.23
N ALA A 18 9.06 5.25 12.97
CA ALA A 18 8.79 4.99 14.38
C ALA A 18 9.23 6.15 15.27
N ASP A 19 10.09 7.03 14.78
CA ASP A 19 10.68 8.14 15.55
C ASP A 19 10.43 9.50 14.90
N VAL A 20 10.44 10.55 15.73
CA VAL A 20 10.23 11.93 15.28
C VAL A 20 11.36 12.40 14.38
N ALA A 21 12.59 11.95 14.63
CA ALA A 21 13.76 12.30 13.83
C ALA A 21 13.78 11.62 12.44
N ARG A 22 12.84 10.69 12.18
CA ARG A 22 12.69 9.97 10.91
C ARG A 22 13.94 9.17 10.54
N THR A 23 14.47 8.43 11.53
CA THR A 23 15.66 7.59 11.36
C THR A 23 15.33 6.09 11.41
N ILE A 24 14.12 5.72 11.81
CA ILE A 24 13.68 4.32 11.94
C ILE A 24 12.51 4.07 10.99
N PRO A 25 12.78 3.76 9.70
CA PRO A 25 11.73 3.56 8.72
C PRO A 25 11.09 2.18 8.82
N GLY A 26 9.78 2.12 8.57
CA GLY A 26 9.05 0.88 8.31
C GLY A 26 8.41 0.95 6.94
N VAL A 27 8.64 -0.04 6.11
CA VAL A 27 8.12 -0.12 4.76
C VAL A 27 7.12 -1.26 4.66
N THR A 28 5.90 -0.94 4.23
CA THR A 28 4.85 -1.95 4.02
C THR A 28 4.54 -2.04 2.53
N PRO A 29 4.89 -3.15 1.88
CA PRO A 29 4.52 -3.37 0.49
C PRO A 29 3.04 -3.75 0.39
N MET A 30 2.37 -3.25 -0.67
CA MET A 30 0.96 -3.53 -0.91
C MET A 30 0.72 -3.62 -2.41
N ILE A 31 -0.36 -4.30 -2.79
CA ILE A 31 -0.79 -4.40 -4.19
C ILE A 31 -2.08 -3.58 -4.36
N TYR A 32 -2.11 -2.70 -5.37
CA TYR A 32 -3.31 -1.96 -5.69
C TYR A 32 -4.34 -2.87 -6.34
N ILE A 33 -5.56 -2.92 -5.80
CA ILE A 33 -6.60 -3.83 -6.27
C ILE A 33 -7.81 -3.13 -6.88
N GLY A 34 -7.91 -1.82 -6.80
CA GLY A 34 -8.96 -1.08 -7.46
C GLY A 34 -9.56 0.04 -6.61
N VAL A 35 -10.41 0.84 -7.25
CA VAL A 35 -11.13 1.95 -6.62
C VAL A 35 -12.60 1.55 -6.43
N ASN A 36 -13.17 1.88 -5.26
CA ASN A 36 -14.59 1.63 -4.96
C ASN A 36 -15.03 0.19 -5.29
N ILE A 37 -14.26 -0.78 -4.80
CA ILE A 37 -14.47 -2.20 -5.15
C ILE A 37 -15.58 -2.88 -4.36
N PHE A 38 -16.12 -2.25 -3.32
CA PHE A 38 -17.18 -2.82 -2.51
C PHE A 38 -18.54 -2.24 -2.88
N PRO A 39 -19.64 -3.03 -2.78
CA PRO A 39 -20.98 -2.57 -3.16
C PRO A 39 -21.47 -1.35 -2.41
N ASP A 40 -21.03 -1.17 -1.15
CA ASP A 40 -21.45 -0.08 -0.29
C ASP A 40 -20.64 1.21 -0.49
N ASP A 41 -19.62 1.17 -1.35
CA ASP A 41 -18.79 2.34 -1.62
C ASP A 41 -19.58 3.42 -2.37
N ASP A 42 -19.44 4.66 -1.91
CA ASP A 42 -20.04 5.83 -2.57
C ASP A 42 -19.28 6.13 -3.87
N PRO A 43 -19.93 6.07 -5.05
CA PRO A 43 -19.26 6.36 -6.32
C PRO A 43 -18.76 7.80 -6.44
N ASN A 44 -19.25 8.71 -5.59
CA ASN A 44 -18.83 10.12 -5.59
C ASN A 44 -17.63 10.39 -4.67
N THR A 45 -17.23 9.39 -3.87
CA THR A 45 -16.12 9.51 -2.92
C THR A 45 -15.12 8.41 -3.22
N PRO A 46 -14.06 8.66 -4.01
CA PRO A 46 -13.12 7.62 -4.39
C PRO A 46 -12.37 7.08 -3.17
N VAL A 47 -12.38 5.76 -3.03
CA VAL A 47 -11.56 5.03 -2.06
C VAL A 47 -10.71 4.03 -2.81
N TYR A 48 -9.40 4.11 -2.64
CA TYR A 48 -8.41 3.28 -3.31
C TYR A 48 -8.00 2.16 -2.38
N TYR A 49 -8.14 0.91 -2.85
CA TYR A 49 -7.91 -0.26 -2.01
C TYR A 49 -6.61 -0.95 -2.39
N PHE A 50 -5.86 -1.31 -1.36
CA PHE A 50 -4.62 -2.05 -1.48
C PHE A 50 -4.73 -3.32 -0.63
N GLN A 51 -4.11 -4.38 -1.09
CA GLN A 51 -4.12 -5.67 -0.40
C GLN A 51 -2.70 -6.04 0.01
N ASP A 52 -2.55 -6.74 1.13
CA ASP A 52 -1.27 -7.25 1.55
C ASP A 52 -0.68 -8.22 0.53
N THR A 53 0.65 -8.21 0.41
CA THR A 53 1.35 -8.99 -0.62
C THR A 53 1.23 -10.48 -0.42
N ALA A 54 1.21 -10.95 0.83
CA ALA A 54 1.13 -12.37 1.14
C ALA A 54 -0.18 -12.99 0.66
N SER A 55 -1.32 -12.39 1.02
CA SER A 55 -2.63 -12.91 0.58
C SER A 55 -2.82 -12.78 -0.91
N PHE A 56 -2.34 -11.68 -1.52
CA PHE A 56 -2.43 -11.50 -2.96
C PHE A 56 -1.65 -12.58 -3.71
N SER A 57 -0.45 -12.91 -3.23
CA SER A 57 0.39 -13.95 -3.82
C SER A 57 -0.27 -15.34 -3.73
N GLU A 58 -0.92 -15.64 -2.60
CA GLU A 58 -1.54 -16.95 -2.36
C GLU A 58 -2.91 -17.11 -2.99
N LEU A 59 -3.74 -16.07 -2.92
CA LEU A 59 -5.16 -16.14 -3.22
C LEU A 59 -5.60 -15.24 -4.38
N GLY A 60 -4.74 -14.35 -4.84
CA GLY A 60 -5.10 -13.32 -5.80
C GLY A 60 -5.86 -12.16 -5.16
N SER A 61 -6.41 -11.28 -6.00
CA SER A 61 -7.12 -10.08 -5.55
C SER A 61 -8.46 -10.42 -4.90
N VAL A 62 -8.75 -9.82 -3.75
CA VAL A 62 -10.08 -9.92 -3.13
C VAL A 62 -11.18 -9.28 -4.01
N ALA A 63 -10.80 -8.42 -4.95
CA ALA A 63 -11.73 -7.81 -5.92
C ALA A 63 -12.06 -8.76 -7.06
N SER A 64 -11.34 -9.87 -7.20
CA SER A 64 -11.59 -10.86 -8.25
C SER A 64 -12.82 -11.72 -7.90
N SER A 65 -13.64 -12.04 -8.91
CA SER A 65 -14.76 -12.96 -8.77
C SER A 65 -14.31 -14.38 -8.41
N ASP A 66 -13.06 -14.71 -8.70
CA ASP A 66 -12.47 -16.03 -8.40
C ASP A 66 -11.90 -16.12 -6.98
N TYR A 67 -11.96 -15.05 -6.20
CA TYR A 67 -11.41 -15.04 -4.85
C TYR A 67 -12.22 -15.96 -3.94
N ASP A 68 -11.51 -16.87 -3.26
CA ASP A 68 -12.09 -17.81 -2.31
C ASP A 68 -11.56 -17.57 -0.90
N SER A 69 -12.34 -16.87 -0.08
CA SER A 69 -11.99 -16.56 1.31
C SER A 69 -11.93 -17.79 2.21
N LYS A 70 -12.48 -18.92 1.77
CA LYS A 70 -12.50 -20.17 2.54
C LYS A 70 -11.22 -20.99 2.41
N ARG A 71 -10.34 -20.63 1.46
CA ARG A 71 -9.03 -21.27 1.32
C ARG A 71 -8.02 -20.81 2.36
N ALA A 72 -8.46 -20.14 3.39
CA ALA A 72 -7.60 -19.30 4.19
C ALA A 72 -6.85 -20.01 5.31
N ASP A 73 -5.63 -20.44 5.01
CA ASP A 73 -4.53 -20.35 5.97
C ASP A 73 -3.94 -18.92 5.98
N VAL A 74 -4.35 -18.08 5.03
CA VAL A 74 -3.88 -16.71 4.87
C VAL A 74 -5.07 -15.76 4.88
N GLU A 75 -5.14 -14.91 5.89
CA GLU A 75 -6.15 -13.87 6.00
C GLU A 75 -5.72 -12.65 5.17
N ALA A 76 -6.59 -12.21 4.27
CA ALA A 76 -6.34 -11.03 3.47
C ALA A 76 -6.54 -9.76 4.31
N GLN A 77 -5.59 -8.83 4.21
CA GLN A 77 -5.71 -7.49 4.76
C GLN A 77 -5.91 -6.50 3.62
N VAL A 78 -6.93 -5.67 3.75
CA VAL A 78 -7.28 -4.66 2.74
C VAL A 78 -7.19 -3.28 3.39
N PHE A 79 -6.47 -2.37 2.73
CA PHE A 79 -6.18 -1.04 3.24
C PHE A 79 -6.87 0.01 2.37
N PRO A 80 -7.83 0.77 2.93
CA PRO A 80 -8.49 1.85 2.18
C PRO A 80 -7.70 3.15 2.28
N TYR A 81 -7.61 3.88 1.16
CA TYR A 81 -6.96 5.20 1.11
C TYR A 81 -7.82 6.19 0.33
N THR A 82 -7.95 7.40 0.84
CA THR A 82 -8.56 8.52 0.13
C THR A 82 -7.53 9.19 -0.79
N ASP A 83 -7.95 10.17 -1.61
CA ASP A 83 -7.03 10.95 -2.44
C ASP A 83 -5.92 11.61 -1.61
N SER A 84 -6.28 12.19 -0.47
CA SER A 84 -5.30 12.85 0.40
C SER A 84 -4.34 11.84 1.05
N ASP A 85 -4.82 10.67 1.41
CA ASP A 85 -3.99 9.60 1.98
C ASP A 85 -2.99 9.07 0.95
N LEU A 86 -3.41 8.92 -0.30
CA LEU A 86 -2.50 8.53 -1.38
C LEU A 86 -1.36 9.54 -1.53
N ALA A 87 -1.68 10.83 -1.51
CA ALA A 87 -0.69 11.87 -1.68
C ALA A 87 0.35 11.88 -0.57
N SER A 88 -0.04 11.56 0.66
CA SER A 88 0.83 11.66 1.83
C SER A 88 1.52 10.34 2.22
N GLU A 89 0.94 9.19 1.89
CA GLU A 89 1.40 7.91 2.46
C GLU A 89 1.89 6.89 1.44
N ILE A 90 1.41 6.94 0.19
CA ILE A 90 1.69 5.90 -0.80
C ILE A 90 2.80 6.35 -1.75
N MET A 91 3.75 5.45 -1.97
CA MET A 91 4.95 5.70 -2.78
C MET A 91 5.19 4.60 -3.79
N THR A 92 5.81 4.97 -4.90
CA THR A 92 6.43 4.00 -5.81
C THR A 92 7.73 3.47 -5.19
N LEU A 93 8.27 2.39 -5.75
CA LEU A 93 9.55 1.85 -5.28
C LEU A 93 10.68 2.89 -5.39
N SER A 94 10.73 3.63 -6.49
CA SER A 94 11.74 4.67 -6.70
C SER A 94 11.64 5.77 -5.64
N GLU A 95 10.45 6.19 -5.27
CA GLU A 95 10.22 7.17 -4.20
C GLU A 95 10.64 6.63 -2.83
N VAL A 96 10.35 5.36 -2.55
CA VAL A 96 10.78 4.70 -1.30
C VAL A 96 12.30 4.64 -1.22
N VAL A 97 12.98 4.29 -2.30
CA VAL A 97 14.45 4.24 -2.33
C VAL A 97 15.04 5.62 -2.02
N ALA A 98 14.49 6.68 -2.61
CA ALA A 98 14.93 8.03 -2.32
C ALA A 98 14.69 8.42 -0.85
N ALA A 99 13.52 8.09 -0.31
CA ALA A 99 13.18 8.39 1.09
C ALA A 99 14.05 7.61 2.07
N LEU A 100 14.34 6.34 1.79
CA LEU A 100 15.24 5.52 2.62
C LEU A 100 16.68 6.02 2.56
N THR A 101 17.13 6.52 1.41
CA THR A 101 18.45 7.13 1.27
C THR A 101 18.57 8.37 2.17
N GLU A 102 17.55 9.20 2.24
CA GLU A 102 17.51 10.35 3.15
C GLU A 102 17.49 9.91 4.62
N ALA A 103 16.71 8.88 4.95
CA ALA A 103 16.69 8.34 6.31
C ALA A 103 18.07 7.79 6.72
N LEU A 104 18.77 7.14 5.81
CA LEU A 104 20.11 6.62 6.03
C LEU A 104 21.09 7.75 6.37
N LYS A 105 21.01 8.89 5.68
CA LYS A 105 21.82 10.07 5.97
C LYS A 105 21.55 10.63 7.36
N ARG A 106 20.26 10.69 7.75
CA ARG A 106 19.88 11.17 9.09
C ARG A 106 20.35 10.22 10.19
N ALA A 107 20.42 8.93 9.92
CA ALA A 107 20.86 7.88 10.84
C ALA A 107 22.33 7.51 10.66
N SER A 108 23.17 8.43 10.19
CA SER A 108 24.58 8.17 9.84
C SER A 108 25.39 7.56 10.97
N TRP A 109 25.01 7.82 12.22
CA TRP A 109 25.68 7.28 13.41
C TRP A 109 25.44 5.77 13.60
N LYS A 110 24.56 5.16 12.83
CA LYS A 110 24.21 3.72 12.93
C LYS A 110 25.00 2.83 11.98
N HIS A 111 25.85 3.41 11.15
CA HIS A 111 26.62 2.63 10.17
C HIS A 111 28.08 3.03 10.01
#